data_78b8d5f9f466f959b8ff6267ed2dffa1
#
_entry.id   78b8d5f9f466f959b8ff6267ed2dffa1
#
_cell.length_a   1.000
_cell.length_b   1.000
_cell.length_c   1.000
_cell.angle_alpha   90.00
_cell.angle_beta   90.00
_cell.angle_gamma   90.00
#
_symmetry.space_group_name_H-M   'P 1'
#
loop_
_entity.id
_entity.type
_entity.pdbx_description
1 polymer ?
#
loop_
_entity_poly.entity_id
_entity_poly.type
_entity_poly.pdbx_seq_one_letter_code
_entity_poly.pdbx_strand_id
1 'polypeptide(L)'
;MHLLFETPAGYSLFKITDDKRLSKTDDDDLHEKFFADAAKAKKYVELVHFEPFADTADAVTAATGCIDGAVSKGLKSFLKKQLKKSGKGDSLAILDKSMVAGIKEAFPQLPCTLACDSKTHELFRGIRCHLDELMGESGDNDDRDGPSGPSGSDLDAMRLGLSHSLSRYKLKFSSDKVDTMVVQAIGLLDELDKEINTYAMRVKEWYGWHFPGE
;
A
#
# COMPACT_ATOMS: atom_id res chain seq x y z
N MET A 1 0.30 -7.37 -15.89
CA MET A 1 -0.06 -6.19 -15.09
C MET A 1 0.76 -6.17 -13.81
N HIS A 2 1.37 -5.04 -13.47
CA HIS A 2 2.11 -4.87 -12.22
C HIS A 2 1.31 -3.99 -11.26
N LEU A 3 1.47 -4.19 -9.94
CA LEU A 3 0.85 -3.36 -8.89
C LEU A 3 1.95 -2.81 -7.98
N LEU A 4 1.93 -1.50 -7.80
CA LEU A 4 2.79 -0.84 -6.82
C LEU A 4 2.06 -0.81 -5.49
N PHE A 5 2.56 -1.55 -4.50
CA PHE A 5 2.00 -1.63 -3.17
C PHE A 5 2.98 -1.01 -2.16
N GLU A 6 2.49 -0.08 -1.37
CA GLU A 6 3.26 0.59 -0.33
C GLU A 6 2.98 -0.06 1.02
N THR A 7 4.04 -0.43 1.71
CA THR A 7 3.98 -0.98 3.06
C THR A 7 4.73 -0.08 4.03
N PRO A 8 4.50 -0.19 5.34
CA PRO A 8 5.30 0.52 6.34
C PRO A 8 6.80 0.21 6.28
N ALA A 9 7.15 -0.92 5.70
CA ALA A 9 8.52 -1.42 5.60
C ALA A 9 9.24 -1.02 4.31
N GLY A 10 8.51 -0.74 3.23
CA GLY A 10 9.09 -0.44 1.93
C GLY A 10 8.10 -0.49 0.78
N TYR A 11 8.64 -0.42 -0.43
CA TYR A 11 7.87 -0.54 -1.66
C TYR A 11 7.87 -1.98 -2.17
N SER A 12 6.69 -2.49 -2.48
CA SER A 12 6.50 -3.83 -3.04
C SER A 12 5.95 -3.72 -4.46
N LEU A 13 6.47 -4.52 -5.36
CA LEU A 13 5.95 -4.66 -6.71
C LEU A 13 5.41 -6.07 -6.88
N PHE A 14 4.09 -6.17 -7.03
CA PHE A 14 3.42 -7.42 -7.33
C PHE A 14 3.13 -7.52 -8.82
N LYS A 15 3.08 -8.74 -9.32
CA LYS A 15 2.70 -9.06 -10.70
C LYS A 15 1.51 -10.00 -10.70
N ILE A 16 0.52 -9.71 -11.54
CA ILE A 16 -0.57 -10.63 -11.83
C ILE A 16 -0.17 -11.53 -12.98
N THR A 17 -0.24 -12.84 -12.75
CA THR A 17 0.19 -13.86 -13.71
C THR A 17 -0.80 -14.03 -14.86
N ASP A 18 -2.10 -13.85 -14.62
CA ASP A 18 -3.16 -14.11 -15.62
C ASP A 18 -4.01 -12.87 -15.91
N ASP A 19 -3.45 -11.96 -16.71
CA ASP A 19 -4.13 -10.73 -17.15
C ASP A 19 -5.37 -11.00 -18.01
N LYS A 20 -5.40 -12.12 -18.76
CA LYS A 20 -6.53 -12.47 -19.62
C LYS A 20 -7.76 -12.88 -18.82
N ARG A 21 -7.54 -13.58 -17.72
CA ARG A 21 -8.60 -13.99 -16.80
C ARG A 21 -9.11 -12.79 -16.01
N LEU A 22 -8.21 -11.92 -15.58
CA LEU A 22 -8.53 -10.68 -14.90
C LEU A 22 -9.43 -9.77 -15.74
N SER A 23 -9.13 -9.60 -17.03
CA SER A 23 -9.92 -8.73 -17.91
C SER A 23 -11.34 -9.23 -18.15
N LYS A 24 -11.57 -10.55 -18.04
CA LYS A 24 -12.88 -11.20 -18.24
C LYS A 24 -13.71 -11.34 -16.95
N THR A 25 -13.13 -11.02 -15.80
CA THR A 25 -13.82 -11.14 -14.51
C THR A 25 -14.43 -9.79 -14.14
N ASP A 26 -15.69 -9.81 -13.69
CA ASP A 26 -16.37 -8.64 -13.17
C ASP A 26 -15.76 -8.24 -11.81
N ASP A 27 -15.88 -6.96 -11.45
CA ASP A 27 -15.26 -6.40 -10.24
C ASP A 27 -15.76 -7.10 -8.98
N ASP A 28 -17.07 -7.39 -8.90
CA ASP A 28 -17.70 -8.04 -7.75
C ASP A 28 -17.22 -9.47 -7.50
N ASP A 29 -16.96 -10.23 -8.59
CA ASP A 29 -16.51 -11.63 -8.54
C ASP A 29 -14.99 -11.77 -8.34
N LEU A 30 -14.24 -10.67 -8.42
CA LEU A 30 -12.79 -10.70 -8.47
C LEU A 30 -12.20 -11.24 -7.16
N HIS A 31 -12.74 -10.81 -6.04
CA HIS A 31 -12.27 -11.25 -4.72
C HIS A 31 -12.48 -12.76 -4.53
N GLU A 32 -13.65 -13.29 -4.87
CA GLU A 32 -13.96 -14.71 -4.72
C GLU A 32 -13.13 -15.60 -5.65
N LYS A 33 -12.89 -15.15 -6.88
CA LYS A 33 -12.14 -15.93 -7.87
C LYS A 33 -10.64 -15.95 -7.66
N PHE A 34 -10.06 -14.84 -7.18
CA PHE A 34 -8.60 -14.67 -7.06
C PHE A 34 -8.09 -14.69 -5.62
N PHE A 35 -8.89 -14.25 -4.64
CA PHE A 35 -8.46 -13.98 -3.27
C PHE A 35 -9.31 -14.68 -2.21
N ALA A 36 -10.11 -15.69 -2.57
CA ALA A 36 -10.89 -16.44 -1.58
C ALA A 36 -10.02 -17.13 -0.52
N ASP A 37 -8.82 -17.58 -0.93
CA ASP A 37 -7.85 -18.26 -0.07
C ASP A 37 -6.44 -17.78 -0.39
N ALA A 38 -5.54 -17.82 0.59
CA ALA A 38 -4.11 -17.48 0.42
C ALA A 38 -3.43 -18.30 -0.70
N ALA A 39 -3.79 -19.59 -0.85
CA ALA A 39 -3.27 -20.46 -1.91
C ALA A 39 -3.70 -19.99 -3.30
N LYS A 40 -4.94 -19.49 -3.45
CA LYS A 40 -5.40 -18.87 -4.70
C LYS A 40 -4.66 -17.55 -4.95
N ALA A 41 -4.53 -16.69 -3.94
CA ALA A 41 -3.81 -15.43 -4.05
C ALA A 41 -2.38 -15.64 -4.56
N LYS A 42 -1.63 -16.57 -3.97
CA LYS A 42 -0.26 -16.95 -4.40
C LYS A 42 -0.17 -17.47 -5.82
N LYS A 43 -1.20 -18.13 -6.30
CA LYS A 43 -1.23 -18.64 -7.68
C LYS A 43 -1.33 -17.53 -8.73
N TYR A 44 -2.02 -16.44 -8.38
CA TYR A 44 -2.32 -15.36 -9.34
C TYR A 44 -1.49 -14.11 -9.11
N VAL A 45 -0.97 -13.92 -7.89
CA VAL A 45 -0.18 -12.75 -7.49
C VAL A 45 1.20 -13.21 -7.03
N GLU A 46 2.23 -12.67 -7.65
CA GLU A 46 3.63 -12.96 -7.35
C GLU A 46 4.33 -11.67 -6.91
N LEU A 47 5.12 -11.75 -5.84
CA LEU A 47 6.01 -10.66 -5.43
C LEU A 47 7.22 -10.63 -6.36
N VAL A 48 7.33 -9.59 -7.18
CA VAL A 48 8.45 -9.42 -8.12
C VAL A 48 9.65 -8.80 -7.44
N HIS A 49 9.40 -7.79 -6.59
CA HIS A 49 10.48 -7.08 -5.90
C HIS A 49 9.98 -6.38 -4.65
N PHE A 50 10.81 -6.37 -3.63
CA PHE A 50 10.62 -5.60 -2.42
C PHE A 50 11.88 -4.74 -2.18
N GLU A 51 11.70 -3.42 -1.98
CA GLU A 51 12.78 -2.50 -1.62
C GLU A 51 12.46 -1.89 -0.26
N PRO A 52 13.17 -2.30 0.81
CA PRO A 52 12.93 -1.79 2.15
C PRO A 52 13.35 -0.32 2.26
N PHE A 53 12.71 0.43 3.17
CA PHE A 53 13.19 1.74 3.55
C PHE A 53 14.50 1.62 4.33
N ALA A 54 15.41 2.57 4.13
CA ALA A 54 16.70 2.58 4.82
C ALA A 54 16.52 2.84 6.33
N ASP A 55 15.61 3.74 6.67
CA ASP A 55 15.29 4.10 8.04
C ASP A 55 13.85 4.62 8.18
N THR A 56 13.44 4.90 9.44
CA THR A 56 12.12 5.44 9.74
C THR A 56 11.90 6.84 9.14
N ALA A 57 12.95 7.63 8.94
CA ALA A 57 12.85 8.97 8.35
C ALA A 57 12.48 8.86 6.85
N ASP A 58 13.09 7.90 6.14
CA ASP A 58 12.72 7.58 4.76
C ASP A 58 11.27 7.10 4.66
N ALA A 59 10.82 6.24 5.60
CA ALA A 59 9.44 5.78 5.66
C ALA A 59 8.44 6.93 5.88
N VAL A 60 8.74 7.86 6.79
CA VAL A 60 7.92 9.07 7.03
C VAL A 60 7.89 9.96 5.79
N THR A 61 9.04 10.15 5.14
CA THR A 61 9.13 10.96 3.91
C THR A 61 8.33 10.33 2.78
N ALA A 62 8.39 9.01 2.65
CA ALA A 62 7.61 8.25 1.67
C ALA A 62 6.11 8.40 1.93
N ALA A 63 5.67 8.14 3.18
CA ALA A 63 4.27 8.24 3.56
C ALA A 63 3.70 9.67 3.38
N THR A 64 4.48 10.70 3.74
CA THR A 64 4.08 12.10 3.54
C THR A 64 3.98 12.42 2.05
N GLY A 65 4.95 11.97 1.26
CA GLY A 65 4.94 12.13 -0.19
C GLY A 65 3.71 11.47 -0.83
N CYS A 66 3.30 10.30 -0.37
CA CYS A 66 2.10 9.62 -0.88
C CYS A 66 0.83 10.43 -0.59
N ILE A 67 0.70 10.99 0.61
CA ILE A 67 -0.44 11.85 0.97
C ILE A 67 -0.52 13.09 0.05
N ASP A 68 0.63 13.69 -0.24
CA ASP A 68 0.74 14.89 -1.08
C ASP A 68 0.73 14.58 -2.59
N GLY A 69 0.72 13.30 -2.98
CA GLY A 69 0.85 12.87 -4.37
C GLY A 69 2.25 13.12 -4.96
N ALA A 70 3.23 13.38 -4.12
CA ALA A 70 4.60 13.65 -4.51
C ALA A 70 5.44 12.36 -4.56
N VAL A 71 6.18 12.17 -5.63
CA VAL A 71 7.03 10.99 -5.79
C VAL A 71 8.35 11.18 -5.05
N SER A 72 8.59 10.39 -4.00
CA SER A 72 9.83 10.40 -3.23
C SER A 72 11.04 10.00 -4.07
N LYS A 73 12.25 10.34 -3.63
CA LYS A 73 13.49 9.94 -4.32
C LYS A 73 13.65 8.41 -4.36
N GLY A 74 13.29 7.73 -3.25
CA GLY A 74 13.29 6.27 -3.16
C GLY A 74 12.36 5.65 -4.18
N LEU A 75 11.11 6.11 -4.24
CA LEU A 75 10.12 5.62 -5.21
C LEU A 75 10.56 5.88 -6.66
N LYS A 76 11.17 7.04 -6.95
CA LYS A 76 11.75 7.32 -8.28
C LYS A 76 12.82 6.32 -8.66
N SER A 77 13.74 6.02 -7.74
CA SER A 77 14.81 5.05 -7.97
C SER A 77 14.25 3.64 -8.20
N PHE A 78 13.32 3.22 -7.34
CA PHE A 78 12.63 1.95 -7.43
C PHE A 78 11.92 1.76 -8.78
N LEU A 79 11.05 2.68 -9.15
CA LEU A 79 10.32 2.63 -10.41
C LEU A 79 11.27 2.66 -11.61
N LYS A 80 12.32 3.46 -11.58
CA LYS A 80 13.32 3.52 -12.65
C LYS A 80 14.05 2.19 -12.86
N LYS A 81 14.34 1.47 -11.77
CA LYS A 81 14.99 0.15 -11.83
C LYS A 81 14.02 -0.92 -12.39
N GLN A 82 12.78 -0.92 -11.88
CA GLN A 82 11.82 -1.98 -12.21
C GLN A 82 11.15 -1.78 -13.57
N LEU A 83 10.76 -0.55 -13.91
CA LEU A 83 10.10 -0.26 -15.18
C LEU A 83 11.04 -0.39 -16.41
N LYS A 84 12.36 -0.33 -16.22
CA LYS A 84 13.31 -0.68 -17.30
C LYS A 84 13.21 -2.13 -17.73
N LYS A 85 12.76 -3.02 -16.83
CA LYS A 85 12.57 -4.45 -17.09
C LYS A 85 11.19 -4.77 -17.65
N SER A 86 10.27 -3.82 -17.58
CA SER A 86 8.89 -3.96 -18.05
C SER A 86 8.82 -3.76 -19.56
N GLY A 87 8.05 -4.61 -20.24
CA GLY A 87 7.89 -4.54 -21.72
C GLY A 87 6.93 -3.42 -22.14
N LYS A 88 7.02 -3.03 -23.44
CA LYS A 88 6.00 -2.17 -24.05
C LYS A 88 4.65 -2.89 -24.02
N GLY A 89 3.67 -2.32 -23.31
CA GLY A 89 2.32 -2.90 -23.18
C GLY A 89 1.97 -3.37 -21.77
N ASP A 90 2.92 -3.35 -20.83
CA ASP A 90 2.64 -3.61 -19.42
C ASP A 90 1.83 -2.46 -18.81
N SER A 91 0.97 -2.78 -17.83
CA SER A 91 0.24 -1.80 -17.03
C SER A 91 0.74 -1.81 -15.59
N LEU A 92 0.87 -0.62 -15.01
CA LEU A 92 1.19 -0.42 -13.60
C LEU A 92 -0.06 0.10 -12.89
N ALA A 93 -0.59 -0.68 -11.97
CA ALA A 93 -1.72 -0.32 -11.13
C ALA A 93 -1.22 0.43 -9.90
N ILE A 94 -1.92 1.51 -9.57
CA ILE A 94 -1.64 2.38 -8.43
C ILE A 94 -2.97 2.64 -7.73
N LEU A 95 -2.97 2.63 -6.41
CA LEU A 95 -4.18 2.80 -5.61
C LEU A 95 -4.72 4.23 -5.68
N ASP A 96 -3.84 5.23 -5.63
CA ASP A 96 -4.23 6.63 -5.49
C ASP A 96 -4.07 7.41 -6.81
N LYS A 97 -5.11 8.17 -7.15
CA LYS A 97 -5.11 9.05 -8.35
C LYS A 97 -4.12 10.19 -8.25
N SER A 98 -3.86 10.72 -7.05
CA SER A 98 -2.86 11.76 -6.83
C SER A 98 -1.46 11.26 -7.16
N MET A 99 -1.13 10.02 -6.74
CA MET A 99 0.13 9.36 -7.07
C MET A 99 0.26 9.07 -8.57
N VAL A 100 -0.83 8.73 -9.25
CA VAL A 100 -0.83 8.57 -10.72
C VAL A 100 -0.39 9.86 -11.40
N ALA A 101 -0.91 11.02 -10.96
CA ALA A 101 -0.54 12.32 -11.49
C ALA A 101 0.94 12.62 -11.22
N GLY A 102 1.41 12.43 -9.99
CA GLY A 102 2.81 12.63 -9.60
C GLY A 102 3.79 11.74 -10.37
N ILE A 103 3.43 10.48 -10.60
CA ILE A 103 4.28 9.55 -11.38
C ILE A 103 4.31 9.95 -12.85
N LYS A 104 3.20 10.38 -13.45
CA LYS A 104 3.19 10.89 -14.83
C LYS A 104 4.08 12.11 -15.00
N GLU A 105 4.06 13.02 -14.03
CA GLU A 105 4.92 14.21 -14.03
C GLU A 105 6.40 13.83 -13.85
N ALA A 106 6.69 12.91 -12.93
CA ALA A 106 8.06 12.47 -12.67
C ALA A 106 8.68 11.65 -13.82
N PHE A 107 7.84 10.96 -14.60
CA PHE A 107 8.24 10.08 -15.70
C PHE A 107 7.39 10.33 -16.97
N PRO A 108 7.66 11.37 -17.73
CA PRO A 108 6.89 11.69 -18.95
C PRO A 108 6.93 10.61 -20.03
N GLN A 109 7.96 9.75 -20.03
CA GLN A 109 8.17 8.67 -21.02
C GLN A 109 8.07 7.29 -20.34
N LEU A 110 6.98 7.04 -19.61
CA LEU A 110 6.73 5.72 -19.05
C LEU A 110 6.46 4.69 -20.16
N PRO A 111 7.10 3.52 -20.12
CA PRO A 111 6.84 2.44 -21.07
C PRO A 111 5.52 1.73 -20.82
N CYS A 112 4.89 1.94 -19.66
CA CYS A 112 3.67 1.27 -19.22
C CYS A 112 2.50 2.25 -19.05
N THR A 113 1.28 1.73 -19.14
CA THR A 113 0.04 2.47 -18.84
C THR A 113 -0.23 2.45 -17.34
N LEU A 114 -0.63 3.60 -16.79
CA LEU A 114 -1.01 3.68 -15.37
C LEU A 114 -2.52 3.42 -15.25
N ALA A 115 -2.88 2.46 -14.38
CA ALA A 115 -4.26 2.08 -14.09
C ALA A 115 -4.64 2.45 -12.66
N CYS A 116 -5.84 3.02 -12.50
CA CYS A 116 -6.43 3.33 -11.19
C CYS A 116 -7.97 3.24 -11.34
N ASP A 117 -8.46 2.02 -11.54
CA ASP A 117 -9.87 1.71 -11.80
C ASP A 117 -10.47 0.94 -10.61
N SER A 118 -11.79 0.70 -10.64
CA SER A 118 -12.49 -0.12 -9.65
C SER A 118 -11.83 -1.50 -9.49
N LYS A 119 -11.49 -2.17 -10.60
CA LYS A 119 -10.74 -3.44 -10.58
C LYS A 119 -9.43 -3.34 -9.83
N THR A 120 -8.71 -2.24 -10.02
CA THR A 120 -7.46 -1.98 -9.30
C THR A 120 -7.71 -1.93 -7.80
N HIS A 121 -8.74 -1.24 -7.34
CA HIS A 121 -9.08 -1.17 -5.91
C HIS A 121 -9.40 -2.55 -5.33
N GLU A 122 -10.16 -3.39 -6.05
CA GLU A 122 -10.45 -4.76 -5.62
C GLU A 122 -9.20 -5.65 -5.56
N LEU A 123 -8.27 -5.50 -6.50
CA LEU A 123 -6.98 -6.18 -6.47
C LEU A 123 -6.15 -5.76 -5.24
N PHE A 124 -6.07 -4.47 -4.95
CA PHE A 124 -5.38 -3.96 -3.76
C PHE A 124 -6.03 -4.46 -2.47
N ARG A 125 -7.37 -4.55 -2.44
CA ARG A 125 -8.11 -5.11 -1.31
C ARG A 125 -7.74 -6.58 -1.09
N GLY A 126 -7.74 -7.39 -2.15
CA GLY A 126 -7.39 -8.80 -2.10
C GLY A 126 -5.93 -9.03 -1.66
N ILE A 127 -4.98 -8.27 -2.21
CA ILE A 127 -3.57 -8.34 -1.79
C ILE A 127 -3.44 -7.97 -0.31
N ARG A 128 -4.16 -6.96 0.17
CA ARG A 128 -4.10 -6.53 1.57
C ARG A 128 -4.61 -7.60 2.53
N CYS A 129 -5.63 -8.38 2.14
CA CYS A 129 -6.15 -9.48 2.96
C CYS A 129 -5.14 -10.62 3.14
N HIS A 130 -4.25 -10.82 2.17
CA HIS A 130 -3.27 -11.91 2.16
C HIS A 130 -1.83 -11.39 2.09
N LEU A 131 -1.59 -10.17 2.59
CA LEU A 131 -0.30 -9.51 2.44
C LEU A 131 0.83 -10.28 3.12
N ASP A 132 0.57 -10.79 4.32
CA ASP A 132 1.56 -11.53 5.11
C ASP A 132 2.00 -12.81 4.40
N GLU A 133 1.05 -13.54 3.80
CA GLU A 133 1.34 -14.76 3.05
C GLU A 133 1.99 -14.48 1.71
N LEU A 134 1.69 -13.34 1.09
CA LEU A 134 2.28 -12.95 -0.19
C LEU A 134 3.69 -12.37 -0.04
N MET A 135 4.00 -11.77 1.10
CA MET A 135 5.32 -11.21 1.41
C MET A 135 6.19 -12.16 2.23
N GLY A 136 5.60 -13.01 3.08
CA GLY A 136 6.24 -13.75 4.17
C GLY A 136 6.78 -15.13 3.81
N GLU A 137 6.70 -15.64 2.60
CA GLU A 137 7.30 -16.94 2.30
C GLU A 137 8.70 -16.84 1.71
N SER A 138 9.66 -16.66 2.62
CA SER A 138 10.81 -17.53 2.66
C SER A 138 10.35 -18.80 3.38
N GLY A 139 9.71 -19.74 2.65
CA GLY A 139 9.42 -21.06 3.19
C GLY A 139 10.70 -21.73 3.63
N ASP A 140 10.59 -22.71 4.55
CA ASP A 140 11.64 -23.61 5.09
C ASP A 140 12.53 -24.34 4.07
N ASN A 141 12.56 -23.89 2.83
CA ASN A 141 13.43 -24.38 1.76
C ASN A 141 14.49 -23.32 1.48
N ASP A 142 15.65 -23.58 2.00
CA ASP A 142 16.94 -22.86 1.94
C ASP A 142 17.45 -22.54 0.50
N ASP A 143 16.67 -22.77 -0.55
CA ASP A 143 17.09 -22.72 -1.95
C ASP A 143 16.29 -21.74 -2.86
N ARG A 144 15.52 -20.82 -2.32
CA ARG A 144 14.84 -19.82 -3.16
C ARG A 144 15.40 -18.43 -2.99
N ASP A 145 16.25 -18.07 -3.93
CA ASP A 145 16.81 -16.73 -4.18
C ASP A 145 15.74 -15.72 -4.65
N GLY A 146 14.53 -15.79 -4.07
CA GLY A 146 13.38 -14.96 -4.40
C GLY A 146 13.27 -13.71 -3.52
N PRO A 147 12.63 -12.64 -3.99
CA PRO A 147 12.40 -11.44 -3.19
C PRO A 147 11.46 -11.79 -2.03
N SER A 148 11.97 -11.70 -0.80
CA SER A 148 11.20 -11.85 0.42
C SER A 148 10.98 -10.50 1.09
N GLY A 149 9.77 -10.29 1.61
CA GLY A 149 9.44 -9.15 2.44
C GLY A 149 9.55 -9.47 3.93
N PRO A 150 9.33 -8.49 4.81
CA PRO A 150 9.27 -8.70 6.25
C PRO A 150 8.06 -9.56 6.63
N SER A 151 8.17 -10.27 7.76
CA SER A 151 7.07 -11.08 8.30
C SER A 151 5.91 -10.19 8.78
N GLY A 152 4.71 -10.76 8.99
CA GLY A 152 3.54 -10.03 9.47
C GLY A 152 3.79 -9.33 10.81
N SER A 153 4.48 -9.98 11.74
CA SER A 153 4.86 -9.40 13.03
C SER A 153 5.80 -8.19 12.88
N ASP A 154 6.74 -8.26 11.93
CA ASP A 154 7.66 -7.16 11.65
C ASP A 154 6.94 -5.99 10.99
N LEU A 155 5.98 -6.27 10.09
CA LEU A 155 5.14 -5.25 9.46
C LEU A 155 4.31 -4.50 10.49
N ASP A 156 3.75 -5.18 11.47
CA ASP A 156 2.97 -4.53 12.54
C ASP A 156 3.85 -3.66 13.45
N ALA A 157 5.04 -4.13 13.79
CA ALA A 157 6.01 -3.34 14.55
C ALA A 157 6.45 -2.09 13.77
N MET A 158 6.73 -2.23 12.47
CA MET A 158 7.09 -1.11 11.59
C MET A 158 5.92 -0.14 11.39
N ARG A 159 4.69 -0.65 11.27
CA ARG A 159 3.48 0.18 11.21
C ARG A 159 3.30 1.03 12.45
N LEU A 160 3.49 0.43 13.63
CA LEU A 160 3.43 1.15 14.90
C LEU A 160 4.51 2.22 14.98
N GLY A 161 5.76 1.87 14.65
CA GLY A 161 6.89 2.81 14.63
C GLY A 161 6.68 3.98 13.68
N LEU A 162 6.19 3.70 12.47
CA LEU A 162 5.85 4.72 11.48
C LEU A 162 4.72 5.63 11.97
N SER A 163 3.66 5.07 12.59
CA SER A 163 2.55 5.84 13.15
C SER A 163 3.02 6.82 14.23
N HIS A 164 3.86 6.36 15.14
CA HIS A 164 4.48 7.24 16.16
C HIS A 164 5.33 8.34 15.53
N SER A 165 6.12 8.01 14.52
CA SER A 165 6.99 8.99 13.84
C SER A 165 6.19 10.03 13.06
N LEU A 166 5.11 9.62 12.37
CA LEU A 166 4.19 10.54 11.69
C LEU A 166 3.46 11.46 12.67
N SER A 167 3.01 10.92 13.81
CA SER A 167 2.38 11.73 14.87
C SER A 167 3.34 12.79 15.41
N ARG A 168 4.59 12.41 15.66
CA ARG A 168 5.64 13.34 16.10
C ARG A 168 5.98 14.39 15.02
N TYR A 169 5.96 14.02 13.75
CA TYR A 169 6.18 14.96 12.65
C TYR A 169 5.06 15.99 12.53
N LYS A 170 3.81 15.60 12.76
CA LYS A 170 2.66 16.52 12.79
C LYS A 170 2.70 17.47 13.98
N LEU A 171 3.30 17.07 15.10
CA LEU A 171 3.50 17.91 16.27
C LEU A 171 4.75 18.78 16.06
N LYS A 172 4.59 20.10 16.08
CA LYS A 172 5.72 21.03 16.05
C LYS A 172 6.49 20.96 17.37
N PHE A 173 7.49 20.10 17.40
CA PHE A 173 8.30 19.89 18.60
C PHE A 173 9.14 21.15 18.92
N SER A 174 8.94 21.71 20.12
CA SER A 174 9.77 22.76 20.69
C SER A 174 10.02 22.44 22.16
N SER A 175 11.27 22.22 22.54
CA SER A 175 11.65 21.90 23.92
C SER A 175 11.31 23.04 24.92
N ASP A 176 11.21 24.28 24.43
CA ASP A 176 10.98 25.47 25.25
C ASP A 176 9.49 25.74 25.51
N LYS A 177 8.56 25.02 24.81
CA LYS A 177 7.12 25.27 24.87
C LYS A 177 6.34 23.96 25.04
N VAL A 178 6.53 23.28 26.15
CA VAL A 178 5.87 22.02 26.48
C VAL A 178 4.35 22.17 26.46
N ASP A 179 3.82 23.26 26.99
CA ASP A 179 2.37 23.53 27.02
C ASP A 179 1.77 23.58 25.63
N THR A 180 2.45 24.22 24.67
CA THR A 180 2.02 24.27 23.28
C THR A 180 1.99 22.88 22.65
N MET A 181 2.92 22.01 23.00
CA MET A 181 2.97 20.63 22.51
C MET A 181 1.82 19.80 23.08
N VAL A 182 1.50 19.97 24.37
CA VAL A 182 0.36 19.29 25.01
C VAL A 182 -0.95 19.70 24.34
N VAL A 183 -1.16 20.99 24.10
CA VAL A 183 -2.35 21.51 23.41
C VAL A 183 -2.46 20.94 21.98
N GLN A 184 -1.35 20.93 21.24
CA GLN A 184 -1.34 20.33 19.88
C GLN A 184 -1.60 18.82 19.89
N ALA A 185 -1.05 18.10 20.89
CA ALA A 185 -1.28 16.66 21.02
C ALA A 185 -2.73 16.33 21.33
N ILE A 186 -3.38 17.10 22.22
CA ILE A 186 -4.81 16.95 22.53
C ILE A 186 -5.65 17.29 21.30
N GLY A 187 -5.35 18.38 20.59
CA GLY A 187 -6.04 18.73 19.36
C GLY A 187 -5.95 17.63 18.27
N LEU A 188 -4.77 17.03 18.11
CA LEU A 188 -4.57 15.90 17.20
C LEU A 188 -5.35 14.66 17.66
N LEU A 189 -5.41 14.38 18.95
CA LEU A 189 -6.18 13.28 19.51
C LEU A 189 -7.67 13.45 19.23
N ASP A 190 -8.21 14.63 19.49
CA ASP A 190 -9.63 14.94 19.22
C ASP A 190 -9.98 14.82 17.73
N GLU A 191 -9.07 15.23 16.84
CA GLU A 191 -9.24 15.08 15.39
C GLU A 191 -9.27 13.62 14.97
N LEU A 192 -8.34 12.81 15.50
CA LEU A 192 -8.29 11.36 15.24
C LEU A 192 -9.54 10.65 15.76
N ASP A 193 -9.99 10.97 16.95
CA ASP A 193 -11.22 10.39 17.52
C ASP A 193 -12.45 10.73 16.68
N LYS A 194 -12.53 11.95 16.18
CA LYS A 194 -13.59 12.38 15.28
C LYS A 194 -13.57 11.61 13.95
N GLU A 195 -12.39 11.43 13.36
CA GLU A 195 -12.23 10.65 12.14
C GLU A 195 -12.61 9.18 12.37
N ILE A 196 -12.10 8.55 13.43
CA ILE A 196 -12.43 7.16 13.79
C ILE A 196 -13.94 6.99 13.98
N ASN A 197 -14.60 7.91 14.68
CA ASN A 197 -16.05 7.89 14.84
C ASN A 197 -16.78 7.98 13.50
N THR A 198 -16.31 8.83 12.60
CA THR A 198 -16.91 8.97 11.27
C THR A 198 -16.81 7.66 10.49
N TYR A 199 -15.63 7.01 10.49
CA TYR A 199 -15.45 5.71 9.84
C TYR A 199 -16.30 4.62 10.51
N ALA A 200 -16.35 4.57 11.84
CA ALA A 200 -17.15 3.61 12.57
C ALA A 200 -18.65 3.73 12.24
N MET A 201 -19.16 4.97 12.15
CA MET A 201 -20.56 5.20 11.75
C MET A 201 -20.80 4.76 10.30
N ARG A 202 -19.87 5.04 9.38
CA ARG A 202 -19.98 4.59 7.98
C ARG A 202 -19.99 3.07 7.86
N VAL A 203 -19.12 2.40 8.59
CA VAL A 203 -19.07 0.92 8.61
C VAL A 203 -20.38 0.35 9.13
N LYS A 204 -20.93 0.89 10.24
CA LYS A 204 -22.22 0.46 10.77
C LYS A 204 -23.37 0.69 9.79
N GLU A 205 -23.40 1.82 9.12
CA GLU A 205 -24.42 2.16 8.12
C GLU A 205 -24.38 1.16 6.96
N TRP A 206 -23.19 0.89 6.40
CA TRP A 206 -23.04 -0.03 5.27
C TRP A 206 -23.29 -1.48 5.67
N TYR A 207 -22.89 -1.88 6.88
CA TYR A 207 -23.20 -3.19 7.41
C TYR A 207 -24.73 -3.39 7.52
N GLY A 208 -25.46 -2.42 8.05
CA GLY A 208 -26.91 -2.46 8.15
C GLY A 208 -27.64 -2.52 6.79
N TRP A 209 -27.03 -1.98 5.71
CA TRP A 209 -27.58 -2.11 4.37
C TRP A 209 -27.39 -3.52 3.77
N HIS A 210 -26.26 -4.16 4.07
CA HIS A 210 -25.99 -5.52 3.59
C HIS A 210 -26.66 -6.61 4.44
N PHE A 211 -26.85 -6.37 5.73
CA PHE A 211 -27.41 -7.30 6.68
C PHE A 211 -28.57 -6.68 7.49
N PRO A 212 -29.69 -6.34 6.81
CA PRO A 212 -30.83 -5.74 7.48
C PRO A 212 -31.48 -6.77 8.41
N GLY A 213 -31.37 -6.59 9.71
CA GLY A 213 -31.97 -7.43 10.72
C GLY A 213 -31.04 -8.06 11.75
N GLU A 214 -29.72 -7.75 11.71
CA GLU A 214 -28.76 -8.00 12.78
C GLU A 214 -28.50 -6.77 13.64
#